data_492d54a3f081b5d3eba307e092250106
#
_entry.id   492d54a3f081b5d3eba307e092250106
#
_cell.length_a   1.000
_cell.length_b   1.000
_cell.length_c   1.000
_cell.angle_alpha   90.00
_cell.angle_beta   90.00
_cell.angle_gamma   90.00
#
_symmetry.space_group_name_H-M   'P 1'
#
loop_
_entity.id
_entity.type
_entity.pdbx_description
1 polymer ?
#
loop_
_entity_poly.entity_id
_entity_poly.type
_entity_poly.pdbx_seq_one_letter_code
_entity_poly.pdbx_strand_id
1 'polypeptide(L)'
;MKIHHVGYYVQDIKRARNIFSMMGFDEESEQIYDEERGINVLFLTNGENRIELIEKCTEESDVDFIAKGKRSMPYHICYEVNNMEESVDFLKQNRFIVIKKPSNAI
;
A
#
# COMPACT_ATOMS: atom_id res chain seq x y z
N MET A 1 17.41 -5.07 0.42
CA MET A 1 15.96 -4.80 0.35
C MET A 1 15.64 -4.07 -0.95
N LYS A 2 14.60 -4.51 -1.62
CA LYS A 2 14.16 -3.92 -2.88
C LYS A 2 12.79 -3.30 -2.71
N ILE A 3 12.56 -2.11 -3.26
CA ILE A 3 11.23 -1.48 -3.19
C ILE A 3 10.28 -2.26 -4.09
N HIS A 4 9.17 -2.75 -3.53
CA HIS A 4 8.11 -3.39 -4.27
C HIS A 4 7.09 -2.38 -4.77
N HIS A 5 6.65 -1.50 -3.91
CA HIS A 5 5.68 -0.46 -4.27
C HIS A 5 5.65 0.67 -3.26
N VAL A 6 5.00 1.75 -3.67
CA VAL A 6 4.60 2.84 -2.78
C VAL A 6 3.09 2.73 -2.56
N GLY A 7 2.67 2.74 -1.32
CA GLY A 7 1.26 2.74 -0.97
C GLY A 7 0.70 4.16 -1.02
N TYR A 8 -0.41 4.33 -1.68
CA TYR A 8 -1.05 5.62 -1.89
C TYR A 8 -2.52 5.54 -1.45
N TYR A 9 -2.84 6.23 -0.35
CA TYR A 9 -4.22 6.32 0.09
C TYR A 9 -4.99 7.27 -0.83
N VAL A 10 -6.19 6.86 -1.26
CA VAL A 10 -7.06 7.67 -2.11
C VAL A 10 -8.49 7.66 -1.57
N GLN A 11 -9.21 8.74 -1.81
CA GLN A 11 -10.61 8.84 -1.40
C GLN A 11 -11.54 8.14 -2.38
N ASP A 12 -11.17 8.10 -3.67
CA ASP A 12 -11.95 7.49 -4.74
C ASP A 12 -10.97 6.77 -5.67
N ILE A 13 -10.98 5.44 -5.62
CA ILE A 13 -10.02 4.63 -6.35
C ILE A 13 -10.20 4.72 -7.87
N LYS A 14 -11.43 4.85 -8.35
CA LYS A 14 -11.71 4.98 -9.79
C LYS A 14 -11.17 6.28 -10.35
N ARG A 15 -11.36 7.36 -9.61
CA ARG A 15 -10.85 8.68 -9.99
C ARG A 15 -9.33 8.70 -9.97
N ALA A 16 -8.73 8.14 -8.92
CA ALA A 16 -7.27 8.06 -8.81
C ALA A 16 -6.69 7.22 -9.95
N ARG A 17 -7.29 6.07 -10.27
CA ARG A 17 -6.87 5.24 -11.39
C ARG A 17 -6.83 6.04 -12.69
N ASN A 18 -7.87 6.84 -12.97
CA ASN A 18 -7.93 7.64 -14.18
C ASN A 18 -6.82 8.71 -14.20
N ILE A 19 -6.55 9.35 -13.06
CA ILE A 19 -5.49 10.34 -12.96
C ILE A 19 -4.12 9.70 -13.21
N PHE A 20 -3.83 8.58 -12.56
CA PHE A 20 -2.55 7.88 -12.76
C PHE A 20 -2.41 7.33 -14.18
N SER A 21 -3.52 6.91 -14.80
CA SER A 21 -3.51 6.47 -16.20
C SER A 21 -3.04 7.59 -17.14
N MET A 22 -3.43 8.82 -16.88
CA MET A 22 -2.96 9.98 -17.66
C MET A 22 -1.47 10.20 -17.50
N MET A 23 -0.86 9.73 -16.42
CA MET A 23 0.58 9.83 -16.16
C MET A 23 1.36 8.60 -16.62
N GLY A 24 0.72 7.69 -17.33
CA GLY A 24 1.38 6.52 -17.90
C GLY A 24 1.30 5.25 -17.07
N PHE A 25 0.47 5.19 -16.05
CA PHE A 25 0.28 3.98 -15.27
C PHE A 25 -0.82 3.11 -15.85
N ASP A 26 -0.58 1.79 -15.85
CA ASP A 26 -1.55 0.78 -16.25
C ASP A 26 -1.94 -0.08 -15.06
N GLU A 27 -3.13 -0.66 -15.09
CA GLU A 27 -3.53 -1.62 -14.07
C GLU A 27 -2.71 -2.89 -14.21
N GLU A 28 -2.06 -3.31 -13.12
CA GLU A 28 -1.31 -4.56 -13.08
C GLU A 28 -2.25 -5.76 -12.92
N SER A 29 -3.34 -5.58 -12.18
CA SER A 29 -4.33 -6.61 -11.88
C SER A 29 -5.68 -5.97 -11.64
N GLU A 30 -6.70 -6.80 -11.41
CA GLU A 30 -8.02 -6.30 -11.05
C GLU A 30 -8.03 -5.70 -9.66
N GLN A 31 -8.95 -4.79 -9.42
CA GLN A 31 -9.22 -4.26 -8.09
C GLN A 31 -9.67 -5.39 -7.16
N ILE A 32 -9.11 -5.42 -5.96
CA ILE A 32 -9.38 -6.45 -4.95
C ILE A 32 -9.97 -5.79 -3.70
N TYR A 33 -11.01 -6.41 -3.16
CA TYR A 33 -11.52 -6.04 -1.85
C TYR A 33 -10.84 -6.89 -0.77
N ASP A 34 -10.15 -6.22 0.16
CA ASP A 34 -9.52 -6.84 1.31
C ASP A 34 -10.47 -6.71 2.50
N GLU A 35 -11.24 -7.76 2.76
CA GLU A 35 -12.25 -7.78 3.80
C GLU A 35 -11.63 -7.61 5.19
N GLU A 36 -10.51 -8.25 5.44
CA GLU A 36 -9.83 -8.21 6.73
C GLU A 36 -9.41 -6.79 7.09
N ARG A 37 -8.94 -6.02 6.12
CA ARG A 37 -8.48 -4.64 6.32
C ARG A 37 -9.54 -3.59 6.03
N GLY A 38 -10.65 -3.98 5.43
CA GLY A 38 -11.74 -3.05 5.08
C GLY A 38 -11.35 -2.03 4.02
N ILE A 39 -10.62 -2.48 3.00
CA ILE A 39 -10.11 -1.61 1.94
C ILE A 39 -10.28 -2.22 0.57
N ASN A 40 -10.39 -1.36 -0.45
CA ASN A 40 -10.17 -1.74 -1.84
C ASN A 40 -8.72 -1.48 -2.21
N VAL A 41 -8.13 -2.39 -2.97
CA VAL A 41 -6.73 -2.32 -3.39
C VAL A 41 -6.64 -2.45 -4.90
N LEU A 42 -5.82 -1.62 -5.53
CA LEU A 42 -5.53 -1.70 -6.95
C LEU A 42 -4.06 -1.39 -7.19
N PHE A 43 -3.36 -2.33 -7.81
CA PHE A 43 -1.97 -2.13 -8.20
C PHE A 43 -1.86 -1.54 -9.59
N LEU A 44 -1.06 -0.50 -9.72
CA LEU A 44 -0.76 0.16 -10.99
C LEU A 44 0.75 0.11 -11.24
N THR A 45 1.14 -0.01 -12.50
CA THR A 45 2.55 -0.01 -12.88
C THR A 45 2.84 0.98 -13.99
N ASN A 46 4.03 1.54 -13.94
CA ASN A 46 4.60 2.36 -15.01
C ASN A 46 6.07 1.97 -15.12
N GLY A 47 6.39 1.06 -16.05
CA GLY A 47 7.71 0.45 -16.11
C GLY A 47 8.00 -0.33 -14.83
N GLU A 48 9.09 0.00 -14.16
CA GLU A 48 9.48 -0.64 -12.90
C GLU A 48 8.82 -0.02 -11.67
N ASN A 49 8.08 1.05 -11.85
CA ASN A 49 7.43 1.75 -10.75
C ASN A 49 6.05 1.15 -10.50
N ARG A 50 5.79 0.78 -9.25
CA ARG A 50 4.51 0.20 -8.83
C ARG A 50 3.91 1.04 -7.73
N ILE A 51 2.63 1.33 -7.85
CA ILE A 51 1.84 2.03 -6.83
C ILE A 51 0.68 1.12 -6.43
N GLU A 52 0.41 1.08 -5.13
CA GLU A 52 -0.77 0.41 -4.59
C GLU A 52 -1.76 1.50 -4.20
N LEU A 53 -2.88 1.58 -4.91
CA LEU A 53 -3.97 2.47 -4.52
C LEU A 53 -4.82 1.78 -3.46
N ILE A 54 -5.11 2.49 -2.38
CA ILE A 54 -5.86 1.95 -1.25
C ILE A 54 -6.99 2.92 -0.91
N GLU A 55 -8.23 2.39 -0.91
CA GLU A 55 -9.43 3.15 -0.60
C GLU A 55 -10.12 2.50 0.60
N LYS A 56 -10.48 3.30 1.59
CA LYS A 56 -11.23 2.83 2.75
C LYS A 56 -12.65 2.47 2.34
N CYS A 57 -13.13 1.28 2.73
CA CYS A 57 -14.49 0.81 2.42
C CYS A 57 -15.37 0.66 3.66
N THR A 58 -14.80 0.57 4.85
CA THR A 58 -15.54 0.32 6.08
C THR A 58 -15.18 1.34 7.14
N GLU A 59 -16.01 1.45 8.17
CA GLU A 59 -15.76 2.35 9.31
C GLU A 59 -14.43 2.05 9.99
N GLU A 60 -14.08 0.77 10.08
CA GLU A 60 -12.82 0.34 10.67
C GLU A 60 -11.92 -0.24 9.58
N SER A 61 -10.76 0.35 9.38
CA SER A 61 -9.77 -0.17 8.43
C SER A 61 -8.36 0.14 8.91
N ASP A 62 -7.38 -0.55 8.33
CA ASP A 62 -5.97 -0.36 8.67
C ASP A 62 -5.45 1.03 8.31
N VAL A 63 -6.18 1.78 7.51
CA VAL A 63 -5.79 3.13 7.09
C VAL A 63 -6.56 4.24 7.80
N ASP A 64 -7.26 3.93 8.88
CA ASP A 64 -8.07 4.93 9.60
C ASP A 64 -7.27 6.16 10.02
N PHE A 65 -6.05 5.97 10.48
CA PHE A 65 -5.21 7.08 10.90
C PHE A 65 -4.85 8.03 9.74
N ILE A 66 -4.80 7.53 8.50
CA ILE A 66 -4.60 8.33 7.30
C ILE A 66 -5.93 8.91 6.82
N ALA A 67 -6.98 8.09 6.82
CA ALA A 67 -8.30 8.49 6.33
C ALA A 67 -8.92 9.65 7.11
N LYS A 68 -8.56 9.82 8.37
CA LYS A 68 -9.03 10.94 9.19
C LYS A 68 -8.74 12.29 8.56
N GLY A 69 -7.64 12.42 7.85
CA GLY A 69 -7.27 13.64 7.16
C GLY A 69 -8.08 13.91 5.89
N LYS A 70 -8.84 12.92 5.40
CA LYS A 70 -9.65 13.00 4.17
C LYS A 70 -8.85 13.49 2.96
N ARG A 71 -7.58 13.11 2.88
CA ARG A 71 -6.70 13.51 1.79
C ARG A 71 -6.09 12.29 1.12
N SER A 72 -5.99 12.35 -0.21
CA SER A 72 -5.21 11.37 -0.95
C SER A 72 -3.73 11.66 -0.75
N MET A 73 -2.94 10.65 -0.38
CA MET A 73 -1.53 10.84 -0.10
C MET A 73 -0.75 9.53 -0.12
N PRO A 74 0.54 9.56 -0.51
CA PRO A 74 1.40 8.40 -0.28
C PRO A 74 1.58 8.24 1.24
N TYR A 75 1.62 7.01 1.73
CA TYR A 75 1.72 6.79 3.17
C TYR A 75 2.64 5.64 3.58
N HIS A 76 3.08 4.80 2.66
CA HIS A 76 4.07 3.78 2.97
C HIS A 76 4.89 3.38 1.76
N ILE A 77 6.06 2.81 2.04
CA ILE A 77 6.89 2.12 1.06
C ILE A 77 6.95 0.65 1.48
N CYS A 78 6.63 -0.25 0.56
CA CYS A 78 6.74 -1.68 0.79
C CYS A 78 8.03 -2.20 0.18
N TYR A 79 8.81 -2.93 0.96
CA TYR A 79 10.06 -3.54 0.51
C TYR A 79 9.90 -5.05 0.36
N GLU A 80 10.52 -5.61 -0.67
CA GLU A 80 10.71 -7.04 -0.79
C GLU A 80 11.98 -7.44 -0.07
N VAL A 81 11.94 -8.55 0.64
CA VAL A 81 13.11 -9.12 1.32
C VAL A 81 13.16 -10.63 1.06
N ASN A 82 14.36 -11.19 1.11
CA ASN A 82 14.53 -12.64 0.91
C ASN A 82 14.10 -13.44 2.13
N ASN A 83 14.22 -12.86 3.32
CA ASN A 83 13.86 -13.52 4.58
C ASN A 83 13.29 -12.47 5.53
N MET A 84 12.00 -12.61 5.84
CA MET A 84 11.29 -11.64 6.69
C MET A 84 11.88 -11.58 8.08
N GLU A 85 12.13 -12.72 8.69
CA GLU A 85 12.64 -12.78 10.06
C GLU A 85 14.02 -12.14 10.19
N GLU A 86 14.94 -12.50 9.29
CA GLU A 86 16.28 -11.90 9.28
C GLU A 86 16.24 -10.39 9.04
N SER A 87 15.36 -9.96 8.14
CA SER A 87 15.22 -8.52 7.83
C SER A 87 14.66 -7.73 8.99
N VAL A 88 13.67 -8.28 9.69
CA VAL A 88 13.10 -7.66 10.90
C VAL A 88 14.18 -7.56 11.98
N ASP A 89 14.95 -8.63 12.21
CA ASP A 89 16.02 -8.63 13.20
C ASP A 89 17.10 -7.59 12.86
N PHE A 90 17.49 -7.51 11.59
CA PHE A 90 18.45 -6.52 11.12
C PHE A 90 17.96 -5.08 11.39
N LEU A 91 16.70 -4.80 11.09
CA LEU A 91 16.13 -3.48 11.31
C LEU A 91 16.06 -3.13 12.80
N LYS A 92 15.66 -4.11 13.65
CA LYS A 92 15.65 -3.91 15.11
C LYS A 92 17.05 -3.58 15.65
N GLN A 93 18.08 -4.25 15.17
CA GLN A 93 19.45 -3.99 15.55
C GLN A 93 19.89 -2.56 15.16
N ASN A 94 19.25 -1.99 14.14
CA ASN A 94 19.51 -0.64 13.67
C ASN A 94 18.48 0.36 14.17
N ARG A 95 17.87 0.07 15.31
CA ARG A 95 16.95 0.97 16.05
C ARG A 95 15.59 1.21 15.39
N PHE A 96 15.16 0.31 14.50
CA PHE A 96 13.80 0.31 14.01
C PHE A 96 12.88 -0.36 15.03
N ILE A 97 11.64 0.11 15.09
CA ILE A 97 10.63 -0.42 16.00
C ILE A 97 9.52 -1.06 15.17
N VAL A 98 9.15 -2.29 15.52
CA VAL A 98 8.02 -2.95 14.90
C VAL A 98 6.74 -2.46 15.58
N ILE A 99 5.90 -1.75 14.84
CA ILE A 99 4.65 -1.21 15.38
C ILE A 99 3.46 -2.12 15.10
N LYS A 100 3.60 -3.05 14.15
CA LYS A 100 2.58 -4.03 13.82
C LYS A 100 3.27 -5.31 13.35
N LYS A 101 2.85 -6.45 13.91
CA LYS A 101 3.43 -7.74 13.52
C LYS A 101 3.12 -8.07 12.06
N PRO A 102 4.04 -8.78 11.36
CA PRO A 102 3.76 -9.24 10.01
C PRO A 102 2.46 -10.04 9.93
N SER A 103 1.71 -9.82 8.86
CA SER A 103 0.49 -10.55 8.55
C SER A 103 0.41 -10.80 7.05
N ASN A 104 -0.43 -11.76 6.65
CA ASN A 104 -0.63 -12.03 5.23
C ASN A 104 -1.31 -10.84 4.56
N ALA A 105 -0.85 -10.49 3.37
CA ALA A 105 -1.44 -9.46 2.53
C ALA A 105 -2.01 -10.10 1.26
N ILE A 106 -2.95 -9.41 0.68
CA ILE A 106 -3.50 -9.81 -0.61
C ILE A 106 -2.52 -9.52 -1.74
#